data_7cfe75619416670fecf48629bd15d43c
#
_entry.id   7cfe75619416670fecf48629bd15d43c
#
_cell.length_a   1.000
_cell.length_b   1.000
_cell.length_c   1.000
_cell.angle_alpha   90.00
_cell.angle_beta   90.00
_cell.angle_gamma   90.00
#
_symmetry.space_group_name_H-M   'P 1'
#
loop_
_entity.id
_entity.type
_entity.pdbx_description
1 polymer ?
#
loop_
_entity_poly.entity_id
_entity_poly.type
_entity_poly.pdbx_seq_one_letter_code
_entity_poly.pdbx_strand_id
1 'polypeptide(L)'
;LLEIATDLAHYYERHVSPHTGDTVLRERPVIDTDATMATLFAYSMAFSSAHLNGGQRLCQGILRRYAESGRLDVPVPSYRGFHVRPSNLVARIVNHYGCAVQMNLDGKLFDAGSPLDLFRANETINARKRRWLAAEIARVLPDRTGALEPEAVAGAVLTIVHRLAGEGKIVLYRQPLQLSEEIGRRQGSVLENSVAEIAQLQATGQLDIRTDLTVTFIGDKRVLADVDALARQGYGEDAFGNNVELPKALSYLRR
;
A
#
# COMPACT_ATOMS: atom_id res chain seq x y z
N LEU A 1 -6.50 36.15 1.84
CA LEU A 1 -6.29 35.62 0.47
C LEU A 1 -7.36 34.62 0.05
N LEU A 2 -7.67 33.62 0.85
CA LEU A 2 -8.73 32.65 0.53
C LEU A 2 -10.12 33.32 0.45
N GLU A 3 -10.41 34.28 1.33
CA GLU A 3 -11.63 35.08 1.31
C GLU A 3 -11.72 35.89 0.00
N ILE A 4 -10.66 36.59 -0.38
CA ILE A 4 -10.57 37.32 -1.66
C ILE A 4 -10.79 36.37 -2.85
N ALA A 5 -10.19 35.19 -2.83
CA ALA A 5 -10.36 34.19 -3.89
C ALA A 5 -11.83 33.72 -3.97
N THR A 6 -12.48 33.53 -2.83
CA THR A 6 -13.90 33.15 -2.75
C THR A 6 -14.80 34.25 -3.29
N ASP A 7 -14.55 35.50 -2.90
CA ASP A 7 -15.33 36.66 -3.36
C ASP A 7 -15.21 36.87 -4.87
N LEU A 8 -14.00 36.74 -5.42
CA LEU A 8 -13.77 36.83 -6.85
C LEU A 8 -14.42 35.66 -7.62
N ALA A 9 -14.39 34.44 -7.08
CA ALA A 9 -15.08 33.31 -7.68
C ALA A 9 -16.60 33.50 -7.70
N HIS A 10 -17.18 33.96 -6.59
CA HIS A 10 -18.62 34.29 -6.50
C HIS A 10 -19.00 35.40 -7.48
N TYR A 11 -18.18 36.45 -7.60
CA TYR A 11 -18.43 37.53 -8.54
C TYR A 11 -18.46 37.00 -9.97
N TYR A 12 -17.46 36.17 -10.35
CA TYR A 12 -17.40 35.56 -11.67
C TYR A 12 -18.62 34.68 -11.95
N GLU A 13 -18.99 33.80 -11.01
CA GLU A 13 -20.14 32.90 -11.15
C GLU A 13 -21.44 33.66 -11.34
N ARG A 14 -21.67 34.72 -10.56
CA ARG A 14 -22.95 35.43 -10.55
C ARG A 14 -23.10 36.51 -11.63
N HIS A 15 -22.00 37.16 -12.02
CA HIS A 15 -22.07 38.34 -12.87
C HIS A 15 -21.41 38.17 -14.24
N VAL A 16 -20.60 37.14 -14.42
CA VAL A 16 -19.81 36.94 -15.64
C VAL A 16 -20.13 35.64 -16.35
N SER A 17 -20.45 34.57 -15.62
CA SER A 17 -20.73 33.26 -16.21
C SER A 17 -21.98 33.25 -17.06
N PRO A 18 -21.95 32.70 -18.29
CA PRO A 18 -23.09 32.67 -19.21
C PRO A 18 -24.25 31.77 -18.77
N HIS A 19 -24.15 31.07 -17.65
CA HIS A 19 -25.13 30.08 -17.18
C HIS A 19 -26.27 30.68 -16.36
N THR A 20 -26.24 31.96 -16.03
CA THR A 20 -27.38 32.68 -15.44
C THR A 20 -28.32 33.11 -16.55
N GLY A 21 -29.43 32.36 -16.70
CA GLY A 21 -30.41 32.51 -17.79
C GLY A 21 -31.23 33.81 -17.80
N ASP A 22 -30.76 34.93 -17.26
CA ASP A 22 -31.38 36.22 -17.32
C ASP A 22 -30.78 37.05 -18.43
N THR A 23 -31.54 37.14 -19.54
CA THR A 23 -31.25 37.93 -20.74
C THR A 23 -31.47 39.44 -20.56
N VAL A 24 -31.75 39.90 -19.38
CA VAL A 24 -32.05 41.31 -19.12
C VAL A 24 -30.92 41.95 -18.34
N LEU A 25 -30.23 42.87 -18.98
CA LEU A 25 -29.12 43.68 -18.49
C LEU A 25 -27.71 43.01 -18.62
N ARG A 26 -27.26 42.81 -19.84
CA ARG A 26 -25.81 42.87 -20.11
C ARG A 26 -25.34 44.33 -19.96
N GLU A 27 -25.35 44.82 -18.74
CA GLU A 27 -24.47 45.92 -18.39
C GLU A 27 -23.06 45.44 -18.63
N ARG A 28 -22.22 46.24 -19.29
CA ARG A 28 -20.80 45.93 -19.45
C ARG A 28 -20.26 45.55 -18.08
N PRO A 29 -19.63 44.38 -17.92
CA PRO A 29 -19.11 43.99 -16.63
C PRO A 29 -18.18 45.09 -16.13
N VAL A 30 -18.43 45.57 -14.92
CA VAL A 30 -17.66 46.66 -14.27
C VAL A 30 -16.20 46.29 -14.17
N ILE A 31 -15.90 44.99 -14.23
CA ILE A 31 -14.56 44.40 -14.12
C ILE A 31 -14.30 43.53 -15.34
N ASP A 32 -13.14 43.71 -15.95
CA ASP A 32 -12.67 42.84 -17.06
C ASP A 32 -12.56 41.37 -16.57
N THR A 33 -13.28 40.50 -17.26
CA THR A 33 -13.35 39.05 -16.94
C THR A 33 -11.97 38.40 -16.95
N ASP A 34 -11.17 38.69 -17.96
CA ASP A 34 -9.85 38.07 -18.14
C ASP A 34 -8.89 38.57 -17.06
N ALA A 35 -8.93 39.84 -16.72
CA ALA A 35 -8.17 40.42 -15.61
C ALA A 35 -8.60 39.86 -14.25
N THR A 36 -9.91 39.61 -14.05
CA THR A 36 -10.44 38.98 -12.82
C THR A 36 -9.97 37.55 -12.68
N MET A 37 -10.05 36.77 -13.75
CA MET A 37 -9.58 35.37 -13.74
C MET A 37 -8.06 35.29 -13.59
N ALA A 38 -7.30 36.15 -14.26
CA ALA A 38 -5.86 36.21 -14.09
C ALA A 38 -5.47 36.55 -12.64
N THR A 39 -6.18 37.49 -12.01
CA THR A 39 -5.97 37.86 -10.60
C THR A 39 -6.34 36.71 -9.67
N LEU A 40 -7.45 36.01 -9.91
CA LEU A 40 -7.87 34.86 -9.12
C LEU A 40 -6.81 33.74 -9.15
N PHE A 41 -6.38 33.34 -10.34
CA PHE A 41 -5.44 32.23 -10.48
C PHE A 41 -3.99 32.62 -10.17
N ALA A 42 -3.46 33.68 -10.76
CA ALA A 42 -2.06 34.04 -10.63
C ALA A 42 -1.73 34.65 -9.26
N TYR A 43 -2.64 35.43 -8.68
CA TYR A 43 -2.42 36.09 -7.40
C TYR A 43 -3.03 35.32 -6.23
N SER A 44 -4.36 35.21 -6.17
CA SER A 44 -5.03 34.66 -4.97
C SER A 44 -4.73 33.18 -4.77
N MET A 45 -4.87 32.33 -5.79
CA MET A 45 -4.67 30.89 -5.65
C MET A 45 -3.18 30.52 -5.58
N ALA A 46 -2.36 31.06 -6.47
CA ALA A 46 -0.92 30.75 -6.47
C ALA A 46 -0.23 31.25 -5.21
N PHE A 47 -0.58 32.46 -4.75
CA PHE A 47 -0.01 33.03 -3.52
C PHE A 47 -0.47 32.32 -2.27
N SER A 48 -1.76 31.93 -2.19
CA SER A 48 -2.30 31.09 -1.09
C SER A 48 -1.61 29.75 -1.05
N SER A 49 -1.46 29.10 -2.20
CA SER A 49 -0.75 27.80 -2.31
C SER A 49 0.71 27.92 -1.87
N ALA A 50 1.42 28.98 -2.30
CA ALA A 50 2.80 29.21 -1.90
C ALA A 50 2.95 29.43 -0.39
N HIS A 51 2.03 30.17 0.25
CA HIS A 51 2.02 30.39 1.70
C HIS A 51 1.71 29.11 2.48
N LEU A 52 0.69 28.34 2.07
CA LEU A 52 0.36 27.06 2.70
C LEU A 52 1.52 26.07 2.60
N ASN A 53 2.13 25.94 1.43
CA ASN A 53 3.31 25.08 1.23
C ASN A 53 4.53 25.56 2.04
N GLY A 54 4.72 26.88 2.15
CA GLY A 54 5.76 27.48 3.00
C GLY A 54 5.53 27.18 4.48
N GLY A 55 4.31 27.34 4.95
CA GLY A 55 3.90 27.03 6.32
C GLY A 55 4.08 25.56 6.65
N GLN A 56 3.66 24.67 5.74
CA GLN A 56 3.84 23.24 5.91
C GLN A 56 5.33 22.87 6.04
N ARG A 57 6.20 23.40 5.17
CA ARG A 57 7.66 23.15 5.24
C ARG A 57 8.25 23.67 6.54
N LEU A 58 7.82 24.83 7.02
CA LEU A 58 8.26 25.38 8.31
C LEU A 58 7.85 24.47 9.47
N CYS A 59 6.58 24.05 9.53
CA CYS A 59 6.08 23.13 10.54
C CYS A 59 6.85 21.81 10.55
N GLN A 60 7.08 21.21 9.39
CA GLN A 60 7.89 19.99 9.26
C GLN A 60 9.33 20.21 9.74
N GLY A 61 9.95 21.37 9.44
CA GLY A 61 11.27 21.74 9.92
C GLY A 61 11.34 21.84 11.46
N ILE A 62 10.32 22.40 12.09
CA ILE A 62 10.16 22.49 13.54
C ILE A 62 10.00 21.07 14.12
N LEU A 63 9.09 20.28 13.58
CA LEU A 63 8.82 18.92 14.05
C LEU A 63 10.09 18.05 14.03
N ARG A 64 10.93 18.17 12.99
CA ARG A 64 12.21 17.44 12.91
C ARG A 64 13.18 17.77 14.04
N ARG A 65 13.18 19.01 14.55
CA ARG A 65 14.06 19.43 15.67
C ARG A 65 13.69 18.76 16.98
N TYR A 66 12.42 18.38 17.14
CA TYR A 66 11.91 17.71 18.34
C TYR A 66 11.64 16.22 18.09
N ALA A 67 12.18 15.66 17.02
CA ALA A 67 12.04 14.26 16.70
C ALA A 67 12.85 13.42 17.69
N GLU A 68 12.19 12.50 18.39
CA GLU A 68 12.84 11.48 19.19
C GLU A 68 12.93 10.19 18.38
N SER A 69 14.15 9.70 18.14
CA SER A 69 14.34 8.43 17.43
C SER A 69 13.89 7.25 18.30
N GLY A 70 13.25 6.27 17.66
CA GLY A 70 12.80 5.03 18.28
C GLY A 70 12.88 3.87 17.31
N ARG A 71 12.50 2.68 17.81
CA ARG A 71 12.37 1.43 17.05
C ARG A 71 11.01 0.83 17.37
N LEU A 72 10.41 0.19 16.36
CA LEU A 72 9.12 -0.48 16.47
C LEU A 72 9.16 -1.76 15.65
N ASP A 73 8.94 -2.89 16.31
CA ASP A 73 8.79 -4.19 15.64
C ASP A 73 7.30 -4.49 15.45
N VAL A 74 6.91 -4.74 14.23
CA VAL A 74 5.52 -5.03 13.86
C VAL A 74 5.44 -6.22 12.91
N PRO A 75 4.32 -6.97 12.93
CA PRO A 75 4.12 -8.05 11.98
C PRO A 75 3.99 -7.49 10.56
N VAL A 76 4.43 -8.29 9.60
CA VAL A 76 4.15 -8.04 8.17
C VAL A 76 2.63 -8.13 7.94
N PRO A 77 2.03 -7.26 7.08
CA PRO A 77 0.61 -7.36 6.75
C PRO A 77 0.21 -8.78 6.35
N SER A 78 -0.87 -9.30 6.94
CA SER A 78 -1.30 -10.70 6.77
C SER A 78 -1.80 -10.99 5.35
N TYR A 79 -2.46 -10.01 4.70
CA TYR A 79 -2.89 -10.12 3.32
C TYR A 79 -1.80 -9.59 2.38
N ARG A 80 -1.13 -10.49 1.64
CA ARG A 80 -0.16 -10.19 0.57
C ARG A 80 1.02 -9.28 0.96
N GLY A 81 1.28 -9.11 2.26
CA GLY A 81 2.37 -8.28 2.78
C GLY A 81 2.22 -6.80 2.44
N PHE A 82 3.35 -6.09 2.25
CA PHE A 82 3.38 -4.68 1.87
C PHE A 82 3.04 -4.47 0.40
N HIS A 83 1.82 -4.88 -0.01
CA HIS A 83 1.27 -4.55 -1.32
C HIS A 83 0.76 -3.10 -1.36
N VAL A 84 0.00 -2.72 -2.41
CA VAL A 84 -0.35 -1.31 -2.71
C VAL A 84 -0.93 -0.55 -1.51
N ARG A 85 -1.93 -1.10 -0.81
CA ARG A 85 -2.61 -0.38 0.27
C ARG A 85 -1.74 -0.20 1.52
N PRO A 86 -1.19 -1.26 2.15
CA PRO A 86 -0.31 -1.11 3.31
C PRO A 86 0.86 -0.18 3.02
N SER A 87 1.51 -0.31 1.87
CA SER A 87 2.64 0.54 1.49
C SER A 87 2.26 2.01 1.36
N ASN A 88 1.13 2.30 0.71
CA ASN A 88 0.65 3.68 0.59
C ASN A 88 0.26 4.28 1.94
N LEU A 89 -0.41 3.52 2.82
CA LEU A 89 -0.81 4.02 4.14
C LEU A 89 0.42 4.32 5.00
N VAL A 90 1.40 3.42 5.06
CA VAL A 90 2.66 3.64 5.78
C VAL A 90 3.39 4.87 5.23
N ALA A 91 3.58 4.95 3.91
CA ALA A 91 4.25 6.07 3.28
C ALA A 91 3.52 7.41 3.52
N ARG A 92 2.18 7.41 3.53
CA ARG A 92 1.39 8.61 3.85
C ARG A 92 1.57 9.05 5.30
N ILE A 93 1.66 8.13 6.27
CA ILE A 93 2.00 8.45 7.66
C ILE A 93 3.37 9.14 7.71
N VAL A 94 4.40 8.51 7.14
CA VAL A 94 5.77 9.05 7.15
C VAL A 94 5.83 10.45 6.52
N ASN A 95 5.20 10.62 5.35
CA ASN A 95 5.18 11.88 4.62
C ASN A 95 4.34 12.95 5.31
N HIS A 96 3.30 12.58 6.06
CA HIS A 96 2.50 13.51 6.86
C HIS A 96 3.36 14.27 7.89
N TYR A 97 4.24 13.55 8.59
CA TYR A 97 5.17 14.13 9.55
C TYR A 97 6.41 14.75 8.89
N GLY A 98 6.74 14.37 7.65
CA GLY A 98 7.92 14.82 6.93
C GLY A 98 9.24 14.41 7.59
N CYS A 99 9.23 13.36 8.41
CA CYS A 99 10.40 12.80 9.08
C CYS A 99 10.88 11.55 8.33
N ALA A 100 12.19 11.32 8.30
CA ALA A 100 12.75 10.10 7.72
C ALA A 100 12.46 8.91 8.65
N VAL A 101 11.86 7.86 8.09
CA VAL A 101 11.64 6.57 8.75
C VAL A 101 12.12 5.46 7.84
N GLN A 102 12.87 4.54 8.37
CA GLN A 102 13.37 3.38 7.64
C GLN A 102 12.72 2.10 8.15
N MET A 103 12.39 1.21 7.23
CA MET A 103 12.00 -0.15 7.54
C MET A 103 13.20 -1.07 7.38
N ASN A 104 13.57 -1.77 8.44
CA ASN A 104 14.63 -2.78 8.45
C ASN A 104 14.01 -4.17 8.29
N LEU A 105 14.49 -4.90 7.29
CA LEU A 105 14.18 -6.30 7.07
C LEU A 105 15.49 -7.07 6.94
N ASP A 106 15.85 -7.87 7.94
CA ASP A 106 17.07 -8.69 7.97
C ASP A 106 18.36 -7.88 7.73
N GLY A 107 18.45 -6.66 8.27
CA GLY A 107 19.61 -5.78 8.12
C GLY A 107 19.59 -4.90 6.85
N LYS A 108 18.66 -5.14 5.94
CA LYS A 108 18.46 -4.29 4.76
C LYS A 108 17.46 -3.17 5.10
N LEU A 109 17.84 -1.94 4.79
CA LEU A 109 17.05 -0.74 5.05
C LEU A 109 16.29 -0.31 3.79
N PHE A 110 15.03 0.07 3.99
CA PHE A 110 14.12 0.57 2.96
C PHE A 110 13.51 1.87 3.46
N ASP A 111 13.32 2.85 2.57
CA ASP A 111 12.64 4.10 2.90
C ASP A 111 11.14 3.84 3.09
N ALA A 112 10.65 4.03 4.33
CA ALA A 112 9.23 3.84 4.64
C ALA A 112 8.34 4.98 4.08
N GLY A 113 8.91 6.11 3.70
CA GLY A 113 8.22 7.19 2.98
C GLY A 113 8.01 6.92 1.49
N SER A 114 8.64 5.88 0.95
CA SER A 114 8.57 5.47 -0.45
C SER A 114 7.73 4.20 -0.62
N PRO A 115 6.52 4.25 -1.21
CA PRO A 115 5.75 3.04 -1.51
C PRO A 115 6.54 2.04 -2.36
N LEU A 116 7.36 2.52 -3.28
CA LEU A 116 8.17 1.67 -4.16
C LEU A 116 9.22 0.87 -3.37
N ASP A 117 9.85 1.49 -2.36
CA ASP A 117 10.82 0.78 -1.52
C ASP A 117 10.13 -0.27 -0.63
N LEU A 118 8.93 0.02 -0.15
CA LEU A 118 8.12 -0.96 0.58
C LEU A 118 7.70 -2.13 -0.33
N PHE A 119 7.41 -1.89 -1.63
CA PHE A 119 7.19 -2.98 -2.60
C PHE A 119 8.44 -3.83 -2.81
N ARG A 120 9.62 -3.21 -2.90
CA ARG A 120 10.90 -3.94 -2.99
C ARG A 120 11.16 -4.81 -1.75
N ALA A 121 10.81 -4.29 -0.57
CA ALA A 121 10.85 -5.06 0.66
C ALA A 121 9.86 -6.23 0.63
N ASN A 122 8.65 -6.02 0.08
CA ASN A 122 7.65 -7.08 -0.07
C ASN A 122 8.14 -8.22 -0.97
N GLU A 123 8.87 -7.93 -2.05
CA GLU A 123 9.50 -8.96 -2.87
C GLU A 123 10.52 -9.80 -2.08
N THR A 124 11.29 -9.15 -1.19
CA THR A 124 12.21 -9.85 -0.28
C THR A 124 11.45 -10.74 0.70
N ILE A 125 10.34 -10.24 1.26
CA ILE A 125 9.43 -10.99 2.13
C ILE A 125 8.85 -12.21 1.39
N ASN A 126 8.34 -12.02 0.18
CA ASN A 126 7.77 -13.09 -0.63
C ASN A 126 8.83 -14.16 -1.00
N ALA A 127 10.06 -13.75 -1.31
CA ALA A 127 11.15 -14.69 -1.53
C ALA A 127 11.48 -15.53 -0.28
N ARG A 128 11.38 -14.92 0.91
CA ARG A 128 11.56 -15.61 2.19
C ARG A 128 10.41 -16.58 2.48
N LYS A 129 9.16 -16.14 2.26
CA LYS A 129 7.97 -16.99 2.36
C LYS A 129 8.09 -18.24 1.47
N ARG A 130 8.51 -18.05 0.21
CA ARG A 130 8.72 -19.18 -0.74
C ARG A 130 9.81 -20.15 -0.29
N ARG A 131 10.94 -19.65 0.23
CA ARG A 131 12.02 -20.52 0.76
C ARG A 131 11.55 -21.33 1.96
N TRP A 132 10.84 -20.70 2.89
CA TRP A 132 10.25 -21.38 4.03
C TRP A 132 9.27 -22.45 3.58
N LEU A 133 8.39 -22.13 2.63
CA LEU A 133 7.42 -23.07 2.08
C LEU A 133 8.09 -24.27 1.40
N ALA A 134 9.16 -24.06 0.63
CA ALA A 134 9.90 -25.15 0.01
C ALA A 134 10.43 -26.17 1.05
N ALA A 135 10.94 -25.67 2.19
CA ALA A 135 11.36 -26.52 3.30
C ALA A 135 10.18 -27.29 3.92
N GLU A 136 9.02 -26.65 4.06
CA GLU A 136 7.82 -27.30 4.58
C GLU A 136 7.28 -28.37 3.61
N ILE A 137 7.28 -28.12 2.32
CA ILE A 137 6.88 -29.12 1.30
C ILE A 137 7.83 -30.30 1.32
N ALA A 138 9.14 -30.08 1.41
CA ALA A 138 10.13 -31.15 1.49
C ALA A 138 9.94 -32.08 2.70
N ARG A 139 9.41 -31.56 3.82
CA ARG A 139 9.09 -32.38 5.01
C ARG A 139 7.84 -33.24 4.82
N VAL A 140 6.93 -32.81 3.95
CA VAL A 140 5.63 -33.46 3.72
C VAL A 140 5.68 -34.49 2.62
N LEU A 141 6.55 -34.26 1.61
CA LEU A 141 6.75 -35.20 0.52
C LEU A 141 7.77 -36.28 0.95
N PRO A 142 7.36 -37.54 1.02
CA PRO A 142 8.34 -38.63 1.06
C PRO A 142 9.13 -38.60 -0.26
N ASP A 143 10.41 -38.99 -0.16
CA ASP A 143 11.37 -39.06 -1.28
C ASP A 143 10.83 -39.93 -2.44
N ARG A 144 9.98 -39.37 -3.27
CA ARG A 144 9.53 -39.98 -4.53
C ARG A 144 10.34 -39.39 -5.68
N THR A 145 11.49 -39.92 -5.88
CA THR A 145 12.37 -39.68 -7.03
C THR A 145 11.85 -40.42 -8.28
N GLY A 146 10.70 -40.07 -8.80
CA GLY A 146 10.16 -40.59 -10.04
C GLY A 146 9.50 -39.50 -10.85
N ALA A 147 9.71 -39.48 -12.17
CA ALA A 147 8.90 -38.66 -13.07
C ALA A 147 7.45 -39.15 -12.95
N LEU A 148 6.55 -38.27 -12.52
CA LEU A 148 5.13 -38.53 -12.46
C LEU A 148 4.45 -38.01 -13.73
N GLU A 149 3.38 -38.68 -14.14
CA GLU A 149 2.51 -38.18 -15.19
C GLU A 149 1.93 -36.81 -14.81
N PRO A 150 1.67 -35.91 -15.78
CA PRO A 150 1.19 -34.54 -15.53
C PRO A 150 0.00 -34.44 -14.58
N GLU A 151 -0.97 -35.31 -14.73
CA GLU A 151 -2.18 -35.36 -13.89
C GLU A 151 -1.87 -35.77 -12.44
N ALA A 152 -0.90 -36.65 -12.26
CA ALA A 152 -0.42 -37.07 -10.95
C ALA A 152 0.32 -35.94 -10.21
N VAL A 153 1.07 -35.09 -10.96
CA VAL A 153 1.72 -33.90 -10.39
C VAL A 153 0.67 -32.89 -9.94
N ALA A 154 -0.34 -32.62 -10.75
CA ALA A 154 -1.43 -31.68 -10.40
C ALA A 154 -2.17 -32.16 -9.14
N GLY A 155 -2.51 -33.44 -9.06
CA GLY A 155 -3.14 -34.04 -7.89
C GLY A 155 -2.26 -33.94 -6.63
N ALA A 156 -0.95 -34.18 -6.76
CA ALA A 156 -0.01 -34.04 -5.66
C ALA A 156 0.06 -32.59 -5.15
N VAL A 157 0.14 -31.61 -6.07
CA VAL A 157 0.16 -30.18 -5.71
C VAL A 157 -1.09 -29.78 -4.95
N LEU A 158 -2.28 -30.15 -5.44
CA LEU A 158 -3.55 -29.86 -4.75
C LEU A 158 -3.59 -30.49 -3.36
N THR A 159 -3.13 -31.73 -3.22
CA THR A 159 -3.07 -32.42 -1.93
C THR A 159 -2.15 -31.68 -0.95
N ILE A 160 -0.97 -31.23 -1.41
CA ILE A 160 -0.02 -30.46 -0.61
C ILE A 160 -0.64 -29.13 -0.19
N VAL A 161 -1.25 -28.40 -1.12
CA VAL A 161 -1.87 -27.08 -0.84
C VAL A 161 -2.99 -27.24 0.18
N HIS A 162 -3.89 -28.22 0.01
CA HIS A 162 -4.97 -28.45 0.96
C HIS A 162 -4.45 -28.87 2.34
N ARG A 163 -3.43 -29.69 2.40
CA ARG A 163 -2.79 -30.06 3.67
C ARG A 163 -2.19 -28.85 4.38
N LEU A 164 -1.39 -28.04 3.67
CA LEU A 164 -0.78 -26.83 4.22
C LEU A 164 -1.83 -25.77 4.61
N ALA A 165 -2.95 -25.70 3.90
CA ALA A 165 -4.08 -24.87 4.27
C ALA A 165 -4.77 -25.39 5.55
N GLY A 166 -4.98 -26.68 5.67
CA GLY A 166 -5.50 -27.31 6.89
C GLY A 166 -4.58 -27.13 8.11
N GLU A 167 -3.26 -27.06 7.89
CA GLU A 167 -2.27 -26.74 8.93
C GLU A 167 -2.16 -25.22 9.22
N GLY A 168 -2.94 -24.38 8.53
CA GLY A 168 -2.91 -22.92 8.68
C GLY A 168 -1.66 -22.22 8.12
N LYS A 169 -0.82 -22.94 7.33
CA LYS A 169 0.42 -22.43 6.72
C LYS A 169 0.18 -21.66 5.42
N ILE A 170 -0.97 -21.91 4.78
CA ILE A 170 -1.42 -21.25 3.55
C ILE A 170 -2.83 -20.73 3.76
N VAL A 171 -3.14 -19.57 3.21
CA VAL A 171 -4.50 -19.03 3.11
C VAL A 171 -4.94 -19.10 1.67
N LEU A 172 -6.11 -19.68 1.41
CA LEU A 172 -6.73 -19.74 0.09
C LEU A 172 -7.70 -18.57 -0.07
N TYR A 173 -7.49 -17.74 -1.09
CA TYR A 173 -8.35 -16.60 -1.42
C TYR A 173 -9.36 -16.92 -2.52
N ARG A 174 -9.09 -17.98 -3.31
CA ARG A 174 -9.97 -18.42 -4.40
C ARG A 174 -10.11 -19.94 -4.40
N GLN A 175 -11.33 -20.41 -4.68
CA GLN A 175 -11.65 -21.81 -4.91
C GLN A 175 -12.65 -21.92 -6.08
N PRO A 176 -12.51 -22.89 -7.00
CA PRO A 176 -11.36 -23.82 -7.11
C PRO A 176 -10.07 -23.11 -7.51
N LEU A 177 -8.92 -23.69 -7.13
CA LEU A 177 -7.61 -23.19 -7.55
C LEU A 177 -7.40 -23.43 -9.04
N GLN A 178 -6.93 -22.42 -9.73
CA GLN A 178 -6.59 -22.49 -11.15
C GLN A 178 -5.09 -22.77 -11.28
N LEU A 179 -4.75 -24.03 -11.49
CA LEU A 179 -3.37 -24.44 -11.74
C LEU A 179 -2.92 -23.98 -13.13
N SER A 180 -1.60 -23.79 -13.30
CA SER A 180 -1.04 -23.41 -14.59
C SER A 180 -1.14 -24.57 -15.60
N GLU A 181 -1.33 -24.24 -16.87
CA GLU A 181 -1.32 -25.24 -17.96
C GLU A 181 0.05 -25.94 -18.12
N GLU A 182 1.08 -25.37 -17.53
CA GLU A 182 2.45 -25.88 -17.60
C GLU A 182 2.79 -26.91 -16.51
N ILE A 183 1.91 -27.14 -15.54
CA ILE A 183 2.21 -27.95 -14.34
C ILE A 183 2.71 -29.36 -14.68
N GLY A 184 2.23 -29.94 -15.76
CA GLY A 184 2.65 -31.27 -16.21
C GLY A 184 3.73 -31.27 -17.28
N ARG A 185 4.13 -30.09 -17.79
CA ARG A 185 5.15 -29.95 -18.84
C ARG A 185 6.51 -29.54 -18.28
N ARG A 186 6.56 -29.08 -17.03
CA ARG A 186 7.81 -28.66 -16.38
C ARG A 186 8.69 -29.87 -16.09
N GLN A 187 9.93 -29.81 -16.57
CA GLN A 187 10.95 -30.78 -16.16
C GLN A 187 11.34 -30.52 -14.70
N GLY A 188 11.50 -31.57 -13.91
CA GLY A 188 11.90 -31.46 -12.51
C GLY A 188 11.19 -32.45 -11.59
N SER A 189 11.61 -32.47 -10.33
CA SER A 189 11.00 -33.29 -9.28
C SER A 189 9.60 -32.79 -8.91
N VAL A 190 8.81 -33.63 -8.24
CA VAL A 190 7.49 -33.22 -7.70
C VAL A 190 7.63 -32.05 -6.75
N LEU A 191 8.71 -32.01 -5.97
CA LEU A 191 9.01 -30.90 -5.07
C LEU A 191 9.18 -29.58 -5.84
N GLU A 192 10.03 -29.56 -6.87
CA GLU A 192 10.28 -28.35 -7.67
C GLU A 192 9.02 -27.87 -8.38
N ASN A 193 8.25 -28.79 -8.96
CA ASN A 193 6.98 -28.49 -9.59
C ASN A 193 5.97 -27.93 -8.59
N SER A 194 5.88 -28.52 -7.39
CA SER A 194 4.98 -28.04 -6.33
C SER A 194 5.35 -26.64 -5.85
N VAL A 195 6.64 -26.39 -5.60
CA VAL A 195 7.13 -25.07 -5.19
C VAL A 195 6.87 -24.02 -6.26
N ALA A 196 7.15 -24.35 -7.53
CA ALA A 196 6.93 -23.45 -8.66
C ALA A 196 5.44 -23.12 -8.83
N GLU A 197 4.56 -24.12 -8.74
CA GLU A 197 3.13 -23.92 -8.90
C GLU A 197 2.53 -23.10 -7.74
N ILE A 198 2.91 -23.37 -6.50
CA ILE A 198 2.46 -22.58 -5.35
C ILE A 198 2.98 -21.14 -5.45
N ALA A 199 4.21 -20.94 -5.95
CA ALA A 199 4.72 -19.58 -6.23
C ALA A 199 3.88 -18.85 -7.29
N GLN A 200 3.42 -19.57 -8.31
CA GLN A 200 2.53 -19.03 -9.35
C GLN A 200 1.14 -18.70 -8.78
N LEU A 201 0.57 -19.58 -7.96
CA LEU A 201 -0.71 -19.34 -7.27
C LEU A 201 -0.63 -18.13 -6.32
N GLN A 202 0.51 -17.93 -5.65
CA GLN A 202 0.77 -16.75 -4.82
C GLN A 202 0.88 -15.49 -5.70
N ALA A 203 1.63 -15.53 -6.79
CA ALA A 203 1.81 -14.40 -7.70
C ALA A 203 0.47 -13.94 -8.32
N THR A 204 -0.40 -14.90 -8.68
CA THR A 204 -1.74 -14.64 -9.20
C THR A 204 -2.76 -14.26 -8.11
N GLY A 205 -2.36 -14.26 -6.84
CA GLY A 205 -3.21 -13.87 -5.72
C GLY A 205 -4.32 -14.87 -5.39
N GLN A 206 -4.16 -16.15 -5.75
CA GLN A 206 -5.11 -17.20 -5.40
C GLN A 206 -4.90 -17.73 -3.98
N LEU A 207 -3.66 -17.62 -3.48
CA LEU A 207 -3.30 -17.97 -2.11
C LEU A 207 -2.19 -17.04 -1.58
N ASP A 208 -1.96 -17.07 -0.27
CA ASP A 208 -0.72 -16.53 0.33
C ASP A 208 -0.18 -17.49 1.39
N ILE A 209 1.11 -17.35 1.66
CA ILE A 209 1.85 -18.14 2.63
C ILE A 209 1.83 -17.38 3.96
N ARG A 210 1.33 -18.00 5.01
CA ARG A 210 1.38 -17.45 6.38
C ARG A 210 2.75 -17.67 6.99
N THR A 211 3.29 -16.60 7.53
CA THR A 211 4.54 -16.63 8.29
C THR A 211 4.47 -15.57 9.39
N ASP A 212 5.08 -15.84 10.54
CA ASP A 212 5.19 -14.90 11.65
C ASP A 212 6.38 -13.95 11.43
N LEU A 213 6.46 -13.36 10.24
CA LEU A 213 7.51 -12.40 9.89
C LEU A 213 7.21 -11.05 10.50
N THR A 214 8.25 -10.46 11.12
CA THR A 214 8.23 -9.10 11.63
C THR A 214 9.21 -8.23 10.86
N VAL A 215 8.93 -6.93 10.85
CA VAL A 215 9.83 -5.88 10.33
C VAL A 215 10.03 -4.85 11.42
N THR A 216 11.18 -4.19 11.41
CA THR A 216 11.50 -3.12 12.36
C THR A 216 11.43 -1.78 11.65
N PHE A 217 10.57 -0.87 12.12
CA PHE A 217 10.61 0.54 11.71
C PHE A 217 11.51 1.33 12.65
N ILE A 218 12.33 2.23 12.10
CA ILE A 218 13.31 3.05 12.80
C ILE A 218 13.10 4.50 12.39
N GLY A 219 12.83 5.39 13.36
CA GLY A 219 12.60 6.81 13.07
C GLY A 219 11.93 7.54 14.22
N ASP A 220 11.18 8.61 13.90
CA ASP A 220 10.48 9.44 14.87
C ASP A 220 9.40 8.64 15.61
N LYS A 221 9.45 8.65 16.95
CA LYS A 221 8.50 7.92 17.82
C LYS A 221 7.02 8.25 17.52
N ARG A 222 6.70 9.48 17.13
CA ARG A 222 5.33 9.89 16.78
C ARG A 222 4.86 9.16 15.53
N VAL A 223 5.71 9.09 14.52
CA VAL A 223 5.44 8.33 13.28
C VAL A 223 5.30 6.85 13.59
N LEU A 224 6.21 6.31 14.44
CA LEU A 224 6.16 4.91 14.86
C LEU A 224 4.88 4.58 15.62
N ALA A 225 4.36 5.49 16.46
CA ALA A 225 3.09 5.29 17.17
C ALA A 225 1.90 5.17 16.19
N ASP A 226 1.88 5.98 15.13
CA ASP A 226 0.84 5.90 14.10
C ASP A 226 1.00 4.64 13.23
N VAL A 227 2.24 4.23 12.93
CA VAL A 227 2.51 2.95 12.23
C VAL A 227 2.08 1.76 13.09
N ASP A 228 2.31 1.79 14.41
CA ASP A 228 1.82 0.76 15.34
C ASP A 228 0.30 0.68 15.37
N ALA A 229 -0.37 1.84 15.45
CA ALA A 229 -1.84 1.91 15.39
C ALA A 229 -2.38 1.36 14.07
N LEU A 230 -1.70 1.63 12.95
CA LEU A 230 -2.05 1.08 11.63
C LEU A 230 -1.83 -0.44 11.58
N ALA A 231 -0.70 -0.93 12.09
CA ALA A 231 -0.35 -2.35 12.10
C ALA A 231 -1.36 -3.17 12.94
N ARG A 232 -1.78 -2.66 14.11
CA ARG A 232 -2.83 -3.29 14.96
C ARG A 232 -4.18 -3.41 14.26
N GLN A 233 -4.45 -2.59 13.25
CA GLN A 233 -5.65 -2.65 12.40
C GLN A 233 -5.39 -3.38 11.08
N GLY A 234 -4.40 -4.28 11.04
CA GLY A 234 -4.06 -5.07 9.86
C GLY A 234 -3.62 -4.23 8.67
N TYR A 235 -3.09 -3.01 8.89
CA TYR A 235 -2.75 -2.04 7.84
C TYR A 235 -3.95 -1.61 6.99
N GLY A 236 -5.14 -1.54 7.60
CA GLY A 236 -6.39 -1.14 6.95
C GLY A 236 -7.07 -2.25 6.16
N GLU A 237 -6.66 -3.50 6.36
CA GLU A 237 -7.22 -4.69 5.71
C GLU A 237 -7.30 -5.87 6.70
N ASP A 238 -8.29 -6.74 6.48
CA ASP A 238 -8.34 -8.04 7.13
C ASP A 238 -7.46 -9.10 6.43
N ALA A 239 -7.49 -10.34 6.93
CA ALA A 239 -6.71 -11.45 6.37
C ALA A 239 -7.12 -11.85 4.94
N PHE A 240 -8.24 -11.32 4.43
CA PHE A 240 -8.78 -11.59 3.10
C PHE A 240 -8.70 -10.36 2.17
N GLY A 241 -8.15 -9.23 2.66
CA GLY A 241 -8.02 -8.01 1.88
C GLY A 241 -9.24 -7.10 1.90
N ASN A 242 -10.24 -7.37 2.76
CA ASN A 242 -11.36 -6.49 2.95
C ASN A 242 -10.94 -5.25 3.74
N ASN A 243 -11.58 -4.12 3.43
CA ASN A 243 -11.28 -2.86 4.10
C ASN A 243 -11.66 -2.90 5.58
N VAL A 244 -10.72 -2.54 6.43
CA VAL A 244 -10.93 -2.32 7.87
C VAL A 244 -10.93 -0.82 8.16
N GLU A 245 -11.85 -0.38 9.02
CA GLU A 245 -11.94 1.02 9.38
C GLU A 245 -10.71 1.45 10.19
N LEU A 246 -10.07 2.54 9.75
CA LEU A 246 -8.90 3.09 10.44
C LEU A 246 -9.31 3.81 11.74
N PRO A 247 -8.47 3.76 12.78
CA PRO A 247 -8.68 4.49 14.02
C PRO A 247 -8.88 5.98 13.79
N LYS A 248 -9.62 6.65 14.68
CA LYS A 248 -9.83 8.10 14.60
C LYS A 248 -8.54 8.90 14.57
N ALA A 249 -7.50 8.43 15.27
CA ALA A 249 -6.17 9.07 15.26
C ALA A 249 -5.57 9.13 13.85
N LEU A 250 -5.90 8.18 12.97
CA LEU A 250 -5.42 8.10 11.59
C LEU A 250 -6.43 8.68 10.57
N SER A 251 -7.39 9.50 11.02
CA SER A 251 -8.43 10.08 10.15
C SER A 251 -7.86 10.92 8.99
N TYR A 252 -6.68 11.51 9.15
CA TYR A 252 -5.96 12.25 8.11
C TYR A 252 -5.55 11.39 6.91
N LEU A 253 -5.55 10.06 7.04
CA LEU A 253 -5.31 9.12 5.93
C LEU A 253 -6.54 8.89 5.04
N ARG A 254 -7.73 9.35 5.45
CA ARG A 254 -8.99 9.16 4.70
C ARG A 254 -9.19 10.16 3.54
N ARG A 255 -8.28 11.12 3.37
CA ARG A 255 -8.33 12.18 2.33
C ARG A 255 -7.55 11.81 1.09
#